data_0f809c71d623fd4c12f2988649e8c5df
#
_entry.id   0f809c71d623fd4c12f2988649e8c5df
#
_cell.length_a   1.000
_cell.length_b   1.000
_cell.length_c   1.000
_cell.angle_alpha   90.00
_cell.angle_beta   90.00
_cell.angle_gamma   90.00
#
_symmetry.space_group_name_H-M   'P 1'
#
loop_
_entity.id
_entity.type
_entity.pdbx_description
1 polymer ?
#
loop_
_entity_poly.entity_id
_entity_poly.type
_entity_poly.pdbx_seq_one_letter_code
_entity_poly.pdbx_strand_id
1 'polypeptide(L)'
;MQNPPKIFGTEHIIYIVLSFAVTIAILTVVGIFCKTEKLKKIVIKTGGGILLFLILLNRVFCIQHWTDVTYLPTSICGTISLFFGAALILCKKDSSVLHFLTYSALFTGLLPTIYPDYLGQGPTIFFPATITSLLHHSVCFMMAIMVLELKYITPNIKKWYAWPLGYCVLVFYGLFNIKILNQTDSININSPILPNTPLNFFYIGLMFFALYIIFLFIYDSIVNKKDCVLAKCYRKIVSLFKKKKELDENGVVEISKKIILDKKFYNK
;
A
#
# COMPACT_ATOMS: atom_id res chain seq x y z
N MET A 1 -16.44 10.60 -36.21
CA MET A 1 -16.41 10.51 -34.73
C MET A 1 -15.15 9.77 -34.36
N GLN A 2 -14.26 10.34 -33.54
CA GLN A 2 -13.12 9.61 -33.03
C GLN A 2 -13.62 8.54 -32.03
N ASN A 3 -13.16 7.31 -32.19
CA ASN A 3 -13.48 6.27 -31.22
C ASN A 3 -12.82 6.64 -29.88
N PRO A 4 -13.53 6.54 -28.74
CA PRO A 4 -12.94 6.81 -27.45
C PRO A 4 -11.73 5.90 -27.19
N PRO A 5 -10.73 6.37 -26.42
CA PRO A 5 -9.54 5.59 -26.13
C PRO A 5 -9.92 4.29 -25.42
N LYS A 6 -9.27 3.18 -25.79
CA LYS A 6 -9.52 1.86 -25.23
C LYS A 6 -8.40 1.46 -24.29
N ILE A 7 -8.76 0.74 -23.22
CA ILE A 7 -7.77 0.09 -22.36
C ILE A 7 -6.92 -0.85 -23.23
N PHE A 8 -5.60 -0.74 -23.10
CA PHE A 8 -4.60 -1.40 -23.96
C PHE A 8 -4.68 -1.03 -25.46
N GLY A 9 -5.40 0.02 -25.83
CA GLY A 9 -5.27 0.63 -27.15
C GLY A 9 -3.90 1.30 -27.31
N THR A 10 -3.53 1.63 -28.57
CA THR A 10 -2.19 2.16 -28.90
C THR A 10 -1.82 3.38 -28.07
N GLU A 11 -2.72 4.36 -27.92
CA GLU A 11 -2.47 5.57 -27.12
C GLU A 11 -2.20 5.24 -25.64
N HIS A 12 -2.97 4.30 -25.08
CA HIS A 12 -2.81 3.90 -23.69
C HIS A 12 -1.51 3.11 -23.46
N ILE A 13 -1.13 2.22 -24.39
CA ILE A 13 0.15 1.49 -24.30
C ILE A 13 1.32 2.47 -24.37
N ILE A 14 1.28 3.43 -25.29
CA ILE A 14 2.32 4.47 -25.38
C ILE A 14 2.39 5.26 -24.06
N TYR A 15 1.24 5.65 -23.49
CA TYR A 15 1.21 6.32 -22.20
C TYR A 15 1.86 5.48 -21.08
N ILE A 16 1.54 4.19 -20.98
CA ILE A 16 2.13 3.28 -19.98
C ILE A 16 3.66 3.26 -20.13
N VAL A 17 4.15 2.99 -21.34
CA VAL A 17 5.60 2.90 -21.62
C VAL A 17 6.30 4.21 -21.26
N LEU A 18 5.77 5.36 -21.68
CA LEU A 18 6.33 6.67 -21.37
C LEU A 18 6.29 6.97 -19.87
N SER A 19 5.19 6.67 -19.19
CA SER A 19 5.04 6.88 -17.75
C SER A 19 6.07 6.08 -16.95
N PHE A 20 6.28 4.80 -17.27
CA PHE A 20 7.30 4.00 -16.62
C PHE A 20 8.72 4.44 -16.96
N ALA A 21 8.99 4.79 -18.23
CA ALA A 21 10.31 5.31 -18.64
C ALA A 21 10.67 6.61 -17.91
N VAL A 22 9.72 7.56 -17.82
CA VAL A 22 9.90 8.81 -17.07
C VAL A 22 10.07 8.54 -15.57
N THR A 23 9.28 7.64 -15.01
CA THR A 23 9.41 7.23 -13.60
C THR A 23 10.81 6.68 -13.32
N ILE A 24 11.31 5.75 -14.11
CA ILE A 24 12.65 5.17 -13.96
C ILE A 24 13.73 6.25 -14.09
N ALA A 25 13.62 7.13 -15.10
CA ALA A 25 14.57 8.21 -15.30
C ALA A 25 14.64 9.16 -14.10
N ILE A 26 13.48 9.60 -13.60
CA ILE A 26 13.42 10.50 -12.43
C ILE A 26 13.98 9.81 -11.18
N LEU A 27 13.59 8.57 -10.90
CA LEU A 27 14.10 7.81 -9.75
C LEU A 27 15.62 7.64 -9.84
N THR A 28 16.15 7.32 -11.01
CA THR A 28 17.59 7.18 -11.23
C THR A 28 18.33 8.51 -10.94
N VAL A 29 17.84 9.62 -11.50
CA VAL A 29 18.42 10.95 -11.25
C VAL A 29 18.36 11.31 -9.77
N VAL A 30 17.21 11.15 -9.14
CA VAL A 30 17.02 11.43 -7.72
C VAL A 30 17.91 10.52 -6.86
N GLY A 31 17.99 9.23 -7.15
CA GLY A 31 18.86 8.28 -6.46
C GLY A 31 20.35 8.64 -6.55
N ILE A 32 20.80 9.18 -7.69
CA ILE A 32 22.18 9.63 -7.89
C ILE A 32 22.48 10.96 -7.14
N PHE A 33 21.61 11.95 -7.26
CA PHE A 33 21.90 13.31 -6.82
C PHE A 33 21.38 13.63 -5.41
N CYS A 34 20.29 13.01 -4.93
CA CYS A 34 19.70 13.33 -3.63
C CYS A 34 20.36 12.59 -2.46
N LYS A 35 21.59 12.93 -2.14
CA LYS A 35 22.34 12.28 -1.04
C LYS A 35 22.09 12.89 0.34
N THR A 36 21.80 14.19 0.43
CA THR A 36 21.60 14.88 1.72
C THR A 36 20.15 14.82 2.18
N GLU A 37 19.92 14.75 3.48
CA GLU A 37 18.56 14.74 4.05
C GLU A 37 17.76 16.00 3.69
N LYS A 38 18.44 17.14 3.53
CA LYS A 38 17.82 18.40 3.09
C LYS A 38 17.25 18.26 1.67
N LEU A 39 18.04 17.74 0.72
CA LEU A 39 17.60 17.53 -0.67
C LEU A 39 16.48 16.50 -0.74
N LYS A 40 16.59 15.37 -0.04
CA LYS A 40 15.53 14.37 0.05
C LYS A 40 14.20 14.99 0.50
N LYS A 41 14.23 15.79 1.57
CA LYS A 41 13.05 16.48 2.09
C LYS A 41 12.46 17.46 1.07
N ILE A 42 13.30 18.22 0.35
CA ILE A 42 12.85 19.14 -0.71
C ILE A 42 12.16 18.34 -1.82
N VAL A 43 12.81 17.31 -2.36
CA VAL A 43 12.27 16.48 -3.45
C VAL A 43 10.94 15.84 -3.06
N ILE A 44 10.86 15.26 -1.85
CA ILE A 44 9.62 14.64 -1.35
C ILE A 44 8.49 15.67 -1.23
N LYS A 45 8.77 16.86 -0.66
CA LYS A 45 7.75 17.90 -0.52
C LYS A 45 7.32 18.48 -1.86
N THR A 46 8.26 18.71 -2.78
CA THR A 46 7.96 19.19 -4.13
C THR A 46 7.10 18.18 -4.90
N GLY A 47 7.47 16.88 -4.86
CA GLY A 47 6.67 15.82 -5.47
C GLY A 47 5.28 15.71 -4.84
N GLY A 48 5.17 15.87 -3.51
CA GLY A 48 3.88 15.96 -2.82
C GLY A 48 3.03 17.13 -3.31
N GLY A 49 3.65 18.30 -3.52
CA GLY A 49 2.99 19.48 -4.08
C GLY A 49 2.49 19.27 -5.51
N ILE A 50 3.31 18.62 -6.36
CA ILE A 50 2.91 18.27 -7.73
C ILE A 50 1.73 17.30 -7.72
N LEU A 51 1.79 16.25 -6.88
CA LEU A 51 0.71 15.27 -6.76
C LEU A 51 -0.59 15.95 -6.30
N LEU A 52 -0.50 16.79 -5.28
CA LEU A 52 -1.65 17.54 -4.75
C LEU A 52 -2.24 18.47 -5.81
N PHE A 53 -1.41 19.18 -6.55
CA PHE A 53 -1.85 20.04 -7.66
C PHE A 53 -2.57 19.22 -8.75
N LEU A 54 -2.01 18.09 -9.18
CA LEU A 54 -2.60 17.25 -10.22
C LEU A 54 -3.96 16.68 -9.82
N ILE A 55 -4.12 16.18 -8.58
CA ILE A 55 -5.42 15.66 -8.14
C ILE A 55 -6.46 16.78 -8.02
N LEU A 56 -6.10 17.96 -7.52
CA LEU A 56 -7.01 19.09 -7.44
C LEU A 56 -7.40 19.59 -8.84
N LEU A 57 -6.45 19.67 -9.76
CA LEU A 57 -6.70 20.02 -11.15
C LEU A 57 -7.64 19.01 -11.83
N ASN A 58 -7.42 17.71 -11.58
CA ASN A 58 -8.31 16.65 -12.05
C ASN A 58 -9.74 16.87 -11.53
N ARG A 59 -9.90 17.21 -10.25
CA ARG A 59 -11.24 17.46 -9.68
C ARG A 59 -11.93 18.65 -10.38
N VAL A 60 -11.21 19.73 -10.66
CA VAL A 60 -11.76 20.89 -11.39
C VAL A 60 -12.26 20.45 -12.77
N PHE A 61 -11.47 19.70 -13.54
CA PHE A 61 -11.91 19.23 -14.86
C PHE A 61 -13.06 18.21 -14.77
N CYS A 62 -13.07 17.33 -13.78
CA CYS A 62 -14.19 16.40 -13.58
C CYS A 62 -15.50 17.15 -13.32
N ILE A 63 -15.50 18.17 -12.46
CA ILE A 63 -16.69 18.98 -12.13
C ILE A 63 -17.19 19.77 -13.34
N GLN A 64 -16.28 20.23 -14.21
CA GLN A 64 -16.67 20.95 -15.42
C GLN A 64 -17.38 20.06 -16.45
N HIS A 65 -17.14 18.76 -16.42
CA HIS A 65 -17.63 17.83 -17.45
C HIS A 65 -18.73 16.88 -16.98
N TRP A 66 -18.85 16.64 -15.67
CA TRP A 66 -19.83 15.70 -15.09
C TRP A 66 -20.61 16.34 -13.94
N THR A 67 -21.92 16.15 -13.93
CA THR A 67 -22.84 16.80 -12.99
C THR A 67 -22.80 16.20 -11.58
N ASP A 68 -22.46 14.90 -11.46
CA ASP A 68 -22.54 14.17 -10.18
C ASP A 68 -21.18 14.06 -9.46
N VAL A 69 -20.27 14.97 -9.78
CA VAL A 69 -18.90 14.96 -9.25
C VAL A 69 -18.69 16.08 -8.25
N THR A 70 -18.06 15.78 -7.13
CA THR A 70 -17.73 16.76 -6.08
C THR A 70 -16.26 17.18 -6.10
N TYR A 71 -15.94 18.25 -5.37
CA TYR A 71 -14.56 18.72 -5.19
C TYR A 71 -13.68 17.70 -4.47
N LEU A 72 -14.25 16.89 -3.58
CA LEU A 72 -13.53 15.83 -2.89
C LEU A 72 -13.61 14.51 -3.69
N PRO A 73 -12.51 13.76 -3.82
CA PRO A 73 -12.53 12.47 -4.50
C PRO A 73 -13.35 11.45 -3.71
N THR A 74 -14.19 10.70 -4.40
CA THR A 74 -15.00 9.61 -3.84
C THR A 74 -14.39 8.24 -4.07
N SER A 75 -13.49 8.09 -5.04
CA SER A 75 -12.77 6.84 -5.29
C SER A 75 -11.63 6.62 -4.28
N ILE A 76 -11.31 5.37 -3.98
CA ILE A 76 -10.17 5.00 -3.12
C ILE A 76 -8.87 5.61 -3.67
N CYS A 77 -8.64 5.47 -4.98
CA CYS A 77 -7.40 5.93 -5.61
C CYS A 77 -7.24 7.46 -5.54
N GLY A 78 -8.30 8.21 -5.87
CA GLY A 78 -8.29 9.67 -5.80
C GLY A 78 -8.09 10.17 -4.37
N THR A 79 -8.74 9.52 -3.39
CA THR A 79 -8.62 9.86 -1.96
C THR A 79 -7.20 9.60 -1.46
N ILE A 80 -6.60 8.47 -1.82
CA ILE A 80 -5.20 8.17 -1.46
C ILE A 80 -4.26 9.18 -2.12
N SER A 81 -4.45 9.54 -3.39
CA SER A 81 -3.61 10.55 -4.06
C SER A 81 -3.68 11.91 -3.35
N LEU A 82 -4.87 12.33 -2.95
CA LEU A 82 -5.08 13.57 -2.20
C LEU A 82 -4.36 13.55 -0.83
N PHE A 83 -4.62 12.53 -0.03
CA PHE A 83 -4.03 12.42 1.31
C PHE A 83 -2.53 12.18 1.25
N PHE A 84 -2.04 11.41 0.28
CA PHE A 84 -0.62 11.16 0.12
C PHE A 84 0.13 12.44 -0.29
N GLY A 85 -0.36 13.20 -1.25
CA GLY A 85 0.20 14.50 -1.61
C GLY A 85 0.29 15.44 -0.40
N ALA A 86 -0.79 15.58 0.37
CA ALA A 86 -0.81 16.37 1.60
C ALA A 86 0.16 15.83 2.66
N ALA A 87 0.22 14.52 2.87
CA ALA A 87 1.09 13.90 3.87
C ALA A 87 2.59 14.05 3.52
N LEU A 88 2.96 13.99 2.24
CA LEU A 88 4.34 14.25 1.80
C LEU A 88 4.83 15.66 2.14
N ILE A 89 3.91 16.63 2.19
CA ILE A 89 4.23 18.02 2.56
C ILE A 89 4.26 18.20 4.07
N LEU A 90 3.26 17.65 4.78
CA LEU A 90 2.95 17.98 6.18
C LEU A 90 3.58 17.02 7.18
N CYS A 91 3.67 15.72 6.85
CA CYS A 91 4.09 14.71 7.80
C CYS A 91 5.60 14.65 8.00
N LYS A 92 6.00 14.23 9.20
CA LYS A 92 7.41 13.95 9.52
C LYS A 92 7.86 12.66 8.83
N LYS A 93 9.16 12.58 8.51
CA LYS A 93 9.82 11.38 8.02
C LYS A 93 9.47 10.17 8.90
N ASP A 94 9.22 9.02 8.27
CA ASP A 94 8.93 7.74 8.91
C ASP A 94 7.67 7.72 9.81
N SER A 95 6.72 8.64 9.60
CA SER A 95 5.44 8.64 10.33
C SER A 95 4.54 7.48 9.91
N SER A 96 3.69 6.98 10.82
CA SER A 96 2.73 5.90 10.52
C SER A 96 1.75 6.29 9.40
N VAL A 97 1.38 7.56 9.28
CA VAL A 97 0.55 8.08 8.18
C VAL A 97 1.25 7.89 6.84
N LEU A 98 2.54 8.24 6.74
CA LEU A 98 3.31 8.03 5.53
C LEU A 98 3.48 6.54 5.21
N HIS A 99 3.63 5.66 6.21
CA HIS A 99 3.67 4.22 5.99
C HIS A 99 2.37 3.74 5.33
N PHE A 100 1.21 4.05 5.91
CA PHE A 100 -0.08 3.68 5.32
C PHE A 100 -0.22 4.20 3.89
N LEU A 101 -0.03 5.52 3.70
CA LEU A 101 -0.27 6.16 2.42
C LEU A 101 0.73 5.73 1.33
N THR A 102 2.00 5.50 1.67
CA THR A 102 2.99 5.03 0.68
C THR A 102 2.64 3.66 0.12
N TYR A 103 2.28 2.70 0.98
CA TYR A 103 1.90 1.37 0.49
C TYR A 103 0.56 1.37 -0.23
N SER A 104 -0.39 2.17 0.23
CA SER A 104 -1.65 2.36 -0.50
C SER A 104 -1.40 2.97 -1.87
N ALA A 105 -0.54 3.99 -1.95
CA ALA A 105 -0.19 4.70 -3.18
C ALA A 105 0.52 3.80 -4.21
N LEU A 106 1.31 2.80 -3.79
CA LEU A 106 1.88 1.81 -4.71
C LEU A 106 0.78 1.10 -5.51
N PHE A 107 -0.28 0.65 -4.86
CA PHE A 107 -1.37 -0.07 -5.51
C PHE A 107 -2.33 0.88 -6.24
N THR A 108 -2.77 1.94 -5.56
CA THR A 108 -3.76 2.88 -6.10
C THR A 108 -3.19 3.81 -7.16
N GLY A 109 -1.88 3.92 -7.27
CA GLY A 109 -1.20 4.57 -8.39
C GLY A 109 -0.96 3.63 -9.55
N LEU A 110 -0.45 2.41 -9.29
CA LEU A 110 -0.09 1.44 -10.32
C LEU A 110 -1.31 0.89 -11.06
N LEU A 111 -2.32 0.40 -10.33
CA LEU A 111 -3.47 -0.26 -10.94
C LEU A 111 -4.23 0.64 -11.93
N PRO A 112 -4.59 1.90 -11.60
CA PRO A 112 -5.26 2.78 -12.56
C PRO A 112 -4.34 3.30 -13.68
N THR A 113 -3.03 3.21 -13.52
CA THR A 113 -2.10 3.53 -14.62
C THR A 113 -2.09 2.41 -15.66
N ILE A 114 -2.21 1.13 -15.22
CA ILE A 114 -2.21 -0.04 -16.12
C ILE A 114 -3.63 -0.36 -16.60
N TYR A 115 -4.63 -0.23 -15.75
CA TYR A 115 -6.02 -0.57 -16.04
C TYR A 115 -6.97 0.57 -15.60
N PRO A 116 -7.02 1.69 -16.34
CA PRO A 116 -7.90 2.81 -16.06
C PRO A 116 -9.31 2.56 -16.56
N ASP A 117 -10.26 2.31 -15.65
CA ASP A 117 -11.68 2.12 -15.97
C ASP A 117 -12.37 3.38 -16.54
N TYR A 118 -11.79 4.56 -16.25
CA TYR A 118 -12.29 5.85 -16.69
C TYR A 118 -11.80 6.26 -18.09
N LEU A 119 -10.97 5.47 -18.77
CA LEU A 119 -10.33 5.86 -20.03
C LEU A 119 -11.34 6.14 -21.15
N GLY A 120 -12.40 5.34 -21.22
CA GLY A 120 -13.47 5.49 -22.22
C GLY A 120 -14.47 6.62 -21.95
N GLN A 121 -14.34 7.35 -20.83
CA GLN A 121 -15.26 8.44 -20.46
C GLN A 121 -14.97 9.75 -21.23
N GLY A 122 -13.75 9.91 -21.77
CA GLY A 122 -13.36 11.05 -22.58
C GLY A 122 -13.22 10.71 -24.07
N PRO A 123 -13.31 11.70 -24.97
CA PRO A 123 -13.19 11.48 -26.42
C PRO A 123 -11.77 11.10 -26.86
N THR A 124 -10.75 11.48 -26.10
CA THR A 124 -9.33 11.19 -26.35
C THR A 124 -8.59 11.01 -25.03
N ILE A 125 -7.39 10.40 -25.07
CA ILE A 125 -6.52 10.30 -23.88
C ILE A 125 -6.09 11.69 -23.36
N PHE A 126 -6.00 12.69 -24.24
CA PHE A 126 -5.65 14.06 -23.88
C PHE A 126 -6.83 14.89 -23.38
N PHE A 127 -8.02 14.30 -23.27
CA PHE A 127 -9.15 14.97 -22.64
C PHE A 127 -8.77 15.40 -21.21
N PRO A 128 -8.99 16.67 -20.80
CA PRO A 128 -8.40 17.20 -19.57
C PRO A 128 -8.62 16.36 -18.31
N ALA A 129 -9.83 15.87 -18.11
CA ALA A 129 -10.13 15.00 -16.97
C ALA A 129 -9.43 13.64 -17.08
N THR A 130 -9.32 13.05 -18.28
CA THR A 130 -8.65 11.77 -18.52
C THR A 130 -7.15 11.86 -18.30
N ILE A 131 -6.49 12.84 -18.96
CA ILE A 131 -5.03 12.97 -18.87
C ILE A 131 -4.57 13.35 -17.45
N THR A 132 -5.30 14.23 -16.75
CA THR A 132 -4.96 14.57 -15.36
C THR A 132 -5.19 13.41 -14.41
N SER A 133 -6.18 12.55 -14.68
CA SER A 133 -6.40 11.31 -13.93
C SER A 133 -5.21 10.36 -14.11
N LEU A 134 -4.80 10.08 -15.34
CA LEU A 134 -3.62 9.27 -15.63
C LEU A 134 -2.35 9.82 -14.96
N LEU A 135 -2.12 11.13 -15.07
CA LEU A 135 -0.93 11.78 -14.51
C LEU A 135 -0.88 11.71 -12.99
N HIS A 136 -1.98 12.00 -12.26
CA HIS A 136 -1.91 11.93 -10.79
C HIS A 136 -1.71 10.51 -10.29
N HIS A 137 -2.21 9.47 -10.98
CA HIS A 137 -1.95 8.08 -10.64
C HIS A 137 -0.49 7.69 -10.88
N SER A 138 0.06 8.06 -12.03
CA SER A 138 1.47 7.80 -12.35
C SER A 138 2.43 8.51 -11.39
N VAL A 139 2.15 9.76 -11.05
CA VAL A 139 2.93 10.53 -10.06
C VAL A 139 2.76 9.95 -8.66
N CYS A 140 1.56 9.51 -8.29
CA CYS A 140 1.29 8.84 -7.02
C CYS A 140 2.15 7.58 -6.86
N PHE A 141 2.18 6.72 -7.87
CA PHE A 141 3.04 5.53 -7.92
C PHE A 141 4.53 5.88 -7.86
N MET A 142 4.98 6.81 -8.70
CA MET A 142 6.37 7.28 -8.71
C MET A 142 6.81 7.80 -7.33
N MET A 143 5.99 8.63 -6.68
CA MET A 143 6.28 9.18 -5.36
C MET A 143 6.31 8.10 -4.28
N ALA A 144 5.47 7.07 -4.38
CA ALA A 144 5.51 5.95 -3.44
C ALA A 144 6.85 5.19 -3.52
N ILE A 145 7.35 4.92 -4.73
CA ILE A 145 8.68 4.31 -4.91
C ILE A 145 9.78 5.26 -4.41
N MET A 146 9.70 6.55 -4.76
CA MET A 146 10.69 7.55 -4.36
C MET A 146 10.85 7.67 -2.84
N VAL A 147 9.74 7.61 -2.09
CA VAL A 147 9.74 7.63 -0.63
C VAL A 147 10.49 6.43 -0.05
N LEU A 148 10.34 5.25 -0.68
CA LEU A 148 11.06 4.03 -0.29
C LEU A 148 12.54 4.08 -0.67
N GLU A 149 12.85 4.49 -1.89
CA GLU A 149 14.21 4.59 -2.42
C GLU A 149 15.08 5.58 -1.63
N LEU A 150 14.54 6.75 -1.34
CA LEU A 150 15.21 7.77 -0.54
C LEU A 150 15.27 7.42 0.97
N LYS A 151 14.70 6.29 1.37
CA LYS A 151 14.57 5.88 2.78
C LYS A 151 13.89 6.96 3.62
N TYR A 152 12.91 7.65 3.02
CA TYR A 152 12.09 8.62 3.73
C TYR A 152 11.10 7.93 4.68
N ILE A 153 10.67 6.73 4.32
CA ILE A 153 10.18 5.70 5.24
C ILE A 153 11.05 4.46 5.13
N THR A 154 11.15 3.69 6.22
CA THR A 154 11.85 2.41 6.23
C THR A 154 10.84 1.31 6.58
N PRO A 155 10.57 0.36 5.65
CA PRO A 155 9.66 -0.73 5.91
C PRO A 155 10.04 -1.46 7.21
N ASN A 156 9.09 -1.60 8.13
CA ASN A 156 9.32 -2.21 9.43
C ASN A 156 8.08 -2.96 9.87
N ILE A 157 8.23 -4.27 10.14
CA ILE A 157 7.12 -5.13 10.56
C ILE A 157 6.44 -4.64 11.85
N LYS A 158 7.18 -3.94 12.72
CA LYS A 158 6.59 -3.35 13.95
C LYS A 158 5.55 -2.26 13.66
N LYS A 159 5.52 -1.72 12.44
CA LYS A 159 4.54 -0.71 12.00
C LYS A 159 3.34 -1.32 11.26
N TRP A 160 3.10 -2.62 11.40
CA TRP A 160 1.96 -3.31 10.79
C TRP A 160 0.61 -2.63 11.07
N TYR A 161 0.47 -2.01 12.25
CA TYR A 161 -0.73 -1.29 12.70
C TYR A 161 -1.03 -0.02 11.89
N ALA A 162 -0.06 0.51 11.16
CA ALA A 162 -0.26 1.72 10.35
C ALA A 162 -1.33 1.51 9.28
N TRP A 163 -1.43 0.29 8.72
CA TRP A 163 -2.43 -0.03 7.73
C TRP A 163 -3.86 -0.01 8.32
N PRO A 164 -4.23 -0.83 9.31
CA PRO A 164 -5.60 -0.84 9.82
C PRO A 164 -6.05 0.52 10.37
N LEU A 165 -5.17 1.26 11.06
CA LEU A 165 -5.50 2.59 11.54
C LEU A 165 -5.73 3.59 10.40
N GLY A 166 -4.85 3.61 9.40
CA GLY A 166 -5.01 4.47 8.23
C GLY A 166 -6.24 4.12 7.41
N TYR A 167 -6.53 2.82 7.28
CA TYR A 167 -7.74 2.35 6.59
C TYR A 167 -9.03 2.74 7.32
N CYS A 168 -9.05 2.67 8.66
CA CYS A 168 -10.17 3.21 9.44
C CYS A 168 -10.41 4.69 9.13
N VAL A 169 -9.37 5.52 9.09
CA VAL A 169 -9.50 6.95 8.73
C VAL A 169 -10.06 7.11 7.33
N LEU A 170 -9.63 6.28 6.38
CA LEU A 170 -10.17 6.28 5.02
C LEU A 170 -11.66 5.93 5.00
N VAL A 171 -12.08 4.93 5.78
CA VAL A 171 -13.50 4.56 5.90
C VAL A 171 -14.33 5.70 6.52
N PHE A 172 -13.83 6.36 7.56
CA PHE A 172 -14.50 7.55 8.12
C PHE A 172 -14.63 8.68 7.10
N TYR A 173 -13.63 8.91 6.27
CA TYR A 173 -13.72 9.86 5.16
C TYR A 173 -14.81 9.46 4.15
N GLY A 174 -14.91 8.17 3.80
CA GLY A 174 -15.96 7.67 2.92
C GLY A 174 -17.36 7.86 3.51
N LEU A 175 -17.53 7.55 4.80
CA LEU A 175 -18.79 7.79 5.51
C LEU A 175 -19.13 9.28 5.58
N PHE A 176 -18.15 10.16 5.79
CA PHE A 176 -18.33 11.60 5.74
C PHE A 176 -18.86 12.05 4.37
N ASN A 177 -18.26 11.58 3.27
CA ASN A 177 -18.75 11.90 1.93
C ASN A 177 -20.22 11.45 1.73
N ILE A 178 -20.57 10.24 2.18
CA ILE A 178 -21.91 9.70 2.01
C ILE A 178 -22.92 10.43 2.90
N LYS A 179 -22.61 10.62 4.18
CA LYS A 179 -23.58 11.10 5.17
C LYS A 179 -23.68 12.63 5.26
N ILE A 180 -22.59 13.34 5.01
CA ILE A 180 -22.52 14.80 5.14
C ILE A 180 -22.57 15.49 3.78
N LEU A 181 -21.84 14.94 2.78
CA LEU A 181 -21.82 15.51 1.45
C LEU A 181 -22.86 14.88 0.49
N ASN A 182 -23.73 13.99 1.02
CA ASN A 182 -24.81 13.33 0.29
C ASN A 182 -24.35 12.61 -1.00
N GLN A 183 -23.15 12.02 -0.97
CA GLN A 183 -22.69 11.21 -2.07
C GLN A 183 -23.39 9.84 -2.07
N THR A 184 -23.70 9.30 -3.25
CA THR A 184 -24.34 7.98 -3.39
C THR A 184 -23.44 6.86 -2.90
N ASP A 185 -22.12 6.98 -3.17
CA ASP A 185 -21.10 6.08 -2.67
C ASP A 185 -19.75 6.81 -2.52
N SER A 186 -18.90 6.30 -1.65
CA SER A 186 -17.51 6.72 -1.54
C SER A 186 -16.66 5.56 -1.05
N ILE A 187 -15.49 5.40 -1.63
CA ILE A 187 -14.52 4.31 -1.36
C ILE A 187 -15.14 2.90 -1.40
N ASN A 188 -16.17 2.73 -2.21
CA ASN A 188 -16.88 1.46 -2.40
C ASN A 188 -17.55 0.92 -1.11
N ILE A 189 -18.12 1.82 -0.29
CA ILE A 189 -18.84 1.44 0.94
C ILE A 189 -20.20 0.82 0.59
N ASN A 190 -20.98 1.46 -0.30
CA ASN A 190 -22.31 1.03 -0.64
C ASN A 190 -22.34 0.02 -1.81
N SER A 191 -21.36 0.08 -2.69
CA SER A 191 -21.31 -0.76 -3.90
C SER A 191 -19.93 -1.40 -4.07
N PRO A 192 -19.84 -2.63 -4.59
CA PRO A 192 -18.56 -3.26 -4.89
C PRO A 192 -17.87 -2.57 -6.06
N ILE A 193 -16.52 -2.60 -6.09
CA ILE A 193 -15.71 -2.03 -7.17
C ILE A 193 -15.96 -2.75 -8.51
N LEU A 194 -16.28 -4.04 -8.45
CA LEU A 194 -16.68 -4.85 -9.60
C LEU A 194 -18.11 -5.32 -9.38
N PRO A 195 -19.03 -5.05 -10.32
CA PRO A 195 -20.43 -5.52 -10.22
C PRO A 195 -20.50 -7.04 -10.00
N ASN A 196 -21.47 -7.48 -9.21
CA ASN A 196 -21.71 -8.89 -8.89
C ASN A 196 -20.55 -9.61 -8.18
N THR A 197 -19.64 -8.87 -7.56
CA THR A 197 -18.57 -9.44 -6.72
C THR A 197 -18.68 -8.94 -5.28
N PRO A 198 -18.08 -9.63 -4.29
CA PRO A 198 -18.04 -9.14 -2.90
C PRO A 198 -17.00 -8.03 -2.67
N LEU A 199 -16.31 -7.53 -3.72
CA LEU A 199 -15.18 -6.61 -3.62
C LEU A 199 -15.61 -5.17 -3.23
N ASN A 200 -16.21 -5.04 -2.06
CA ASN A 200 -16.49 -3.76 -1.42
C ASN A 200 -15.30 -3.27 -0.58
N PHE A 201 -15.47 -2.11 0.09
CA PHE A 201 -14.42 -1.52 0.92
C PHE A 201 -13.78 -2.52 1.91
N PHE A 202 -14.57 -3.41 2.52
CA PHE A 202 -14.05 -4.35 3.53
C PHE A 202 -13.08 -5.36 2.92
N TYR A 203 -13.48 -6.03 1.83
CA TYR A 203 -12.62 -7.03 1.16
C TYR A 203 -11.40 -6.40 0.48
N ILE A 204 -11.56 -5.18 -0.08
CA ILE A 204 -10.43 -4.40 -0.63
C ILE A 204 -9.43 -4.07 0.47
N GLY A 205 -9.91 -3.59 1.62
CA GLY A 205 -9.07 -3.30 2.77
C GLY A 205 -8.32 -4.52 3.29
N LEU A 206 -9.01 -5.66 3.41
CA LEU A 206 -8.41 -6.91 3.85
C LEU A 206 -7.36 -7.42 2.85
N MET A 207 -7.65 -7.38 1.56
CA MET A 207 -6.72 -7.77 0.51
C MET A 207 -5.44 -6.93 0.54
N PHE A 208 -5.58 -5.62 0.58
CA PHE A 208 -4.41 -4.74 0.63
C PHE A 208 -3.65 -4.85 1.95
N PHE A 209 -4.33 -5.10 3.06
CA PHE A 209 -3.66 -5.40 4.33
C PHE A 209 -2.81 -6.66 4.23
N ALA A 210 -3.35 -7.74 3.64
CA ALA A 210 -2.59 -8.97 3.42
C ALA A 210 -1.35 -8.72 2.55
N LEU A 211 -1.50 -8.00 1.43
CA LEU A 211 -0.38 -7.62 0.56
C LEU A 211 0.66 -6.76 1.29
N TYR A 212 0.22 -5.82 2.13
CA TYR A 212 1.12 -5.01 2.95
C TYR A 212 1.93 -5.86 3.93
N ILE A 213 1.28 -6.79 4.64
CA ILE A 213 1.95 -7.70 5.57
C ILE A 213 2.96 -8.59 4.83
N ILE A 214 2.58 -9.16 3.68
CA ILE A 214 3.48 -9.97 2.84
C ILE A 214 4.70 -9.14 2.43
N PHE A 215 4.49 -7.91 1.96
CA PHE A 215 5.58 -7.01 1.59
C PHE A 215 6.53 -6.73 2.77
N LEU A 216 6.00 -6.44 3.96
CA LEU A 216 6.82 -6.22 5.16
C LEU A 216 7.64 -7.45 5.53
N PHE A 217 7.07 -8.66 5.45
CA PHE A 217 7.81 -9.90 5.71
C PHE A 217 8.90 -10.17 4.67
N ILE A 218 8.61 -9.95 3.39
CA ILE A 218 9.62 -10.09 2.32
C ILE A 218 10.77 -9.11 2.55
N TYR A 219 10.45 -7.84 2.80
CA TYR A 219 11.46 -6.81 3.05
C TYR A 219 12.32 -7.15 4.28
N ASP A 220 11.69 -7.52 5.41
CA ASP A 220 12.39 -7.92 6.63
C ASP A 220 13.29 -9.14 6.39
N SER A 221 12.84 -10.11 5.60
CA SER A 221 13.61 -11.30 5.26
C SER A 221 14.84 -10.98 4.41
N ILE A 222 14.72 -10.03 3.47
CA ILE A 222 15.84 -9.62 2.61
C ILE A 222 16.86 -8.78 3.39
N VAL A 223 16.38 -7.81 4.18
CA VAL A 223 17.25 -6.84 4.86
C VAL A 223 17.90 -7.45 6.09
N ASN A 224 17.13 -8.13 6.94
CA ASN A 224 17.58 -8.64 8.23
C ASN A 224 18.05 -10.11 8.18
N LYS A 225 17.86 -10.82 7.05
CA LYS A 225 18.37 -12.20 6.83
C LYS A 225 18.19 -13.10 8.07
N LYS A 226 19.31 -13.45 8.73
CA LYS A 226 19.33 -14.33 9.91
C LYS A 226 18.59 -13.76 11.13
N ASP A 227 18.41 -12.44 11.21
CA ASP A 227 17.72 -11.76 12.32
C ASP A 227 16.30 -11.32 11.98
N CYS A 228 15.81 -11.69 10.80
CA CYS A 228 14.42 -11.41 10.40
C CYS A 228 13.41 -12.09 11.34
N VAL A 229 12.19 -11.59 11.37
CA VAL A 229 11.10 -12.10 12.24
C VAL A 229 10.84 -13.57 11.97
N LEU A 230 10.82 -14.01 10.71
CA LEU A 230 10.61 -15.41 10.36
C LEU A 230 11.71 -16.33 10.91
N ALA A 231 12.98 -15.93 10.79
CA ALA A 231 14.10 -16.69 11.34
C ALA A 231 14.06 -16.77 12.88
N LYS A 232 13.65 -15.67 13.54
CA LYS A 232 13.45 -15.66 15.01
C LYS A 232 12.30 -16.57 15.43
N CYS A 233 11.16 -16.50 14.73
CA CYS A 233 10.03 -17.40 14.99
C CYS A 233 10.41 -18.86 14.78
N TYR A 234 11.09 -19.18 13.68
CA TYR A 234 11.57 -20.53 13.39
C TYR A 234 12.50 -21.04 14.53
N ARG A 235 13.52 -20.26 14.92
CA ARG A 235 14.42 -20.61 16.02
C ARG A 235 13.67 -20.85 17.34
N LYS A 236 12.67 -20.00 17.64
CA LYS A 236 11.84 -20.16 18.85
C LYS A 236 11.02 -21.44 18.78
N ILE A 237 10.41 -21.75 17.65
CA ILE A 237 9.65 -23.01 17.46
C ILE A 237 10.57 -24.21 17.64
N VAL A 238 11.73 -24.24 16.96
CA VAL A 238 12.71 -25.33 17.08
C VAL A 238 13.19 -25.49 18.53
N SER A 239 13.44 -24.40 19.26
CA SER A 239 13.84 -24.47 20.68
C SER A 239 12.75 -25.05 21.55
N LEU A 240 11.46 -24.75 21.28
CA LEU A 240 10.34 -25.36 22.02
C LEU A 240 10.23 -26.86 21.79
N PHE A 241 10.42 -27.31 20.54
CA PHE A 241 10.44 -28.76 20.23
C PHE A 241 11.62 -29.47 20.87
N LYS A 242 12.83 -28.88 20.87
CA LYS A 242 13.98 -29.45 21.57
C LYS A 242 13.73 -29.58 23.07
N LYS A 243 13.22 -28.51 23.69
CA LYS A 243 12.89 -28.54 25.14
C LYS A 243 11.85 -29.60 25.47
N LYS A 244 10.82 -29.77 24.61
CA LYS A 244 9.82 -30.82 24.78
C LYS A 244 10.47 -32.22 24.71
N LYS A 245 11.36 -32.45 23.72
CA LYS A 245 12.06 -33.73 23.57
C LYS A 245 12.97 -34.04 24.77
N GLU A 246 13.71 -33.06 25.29
CA GLU A 246 14.53 -33.20 26.52
C GLU A 246 13.69 -33.53 27.75
N LEU A 247 12.49 -32.92 27.88
CA LEU A 247 11.55 -33.22 28.96
C LEU A 247 11.00 -34.65 28.86
N ASP A 248 10.64 -35.10 27.64
CA ASP A 248 10.13 -36.45 27.39
C ASP A 248 11.24 -37.51 27.67
N GLU A 249 12.49 -37.27 27.26
CA GLU A 249 13.62 -38.15 27.50
C GLU A 249 13.96 -38.21 29.02
N ASN A 250 13.98 -37.08 29.72
CA ASN A 250 14.21 -37.03 31.15
C ASN A 250 13.07 -37.68 31.94
N GLY A 251 11.82 -37.47 31.50
CA GLY A 251 10.64 -38.13 32.11
C GLY A 251 10.70 -39.65 31.98
N VAL A 252 11.12 -40.18 30.83
CA VAL A 252 11.30 -41.63 30.62
C VAL A 252 12.43 -42.20 31.52
N VAL A 253 13.53 -41.43 31.66
CA VAL A 253 14.65 -41.84 32.56
C VAL A 253 14.21 -41.83 34.02
N GLU A 254 13.40 -40.89 34.45
CA GLU A 254 12.91 -40.81 35.84
C GLU A 254 11.92 -41.93 36.16
N ILE A 255 11.01 -42.24 35.21
CA ILE A 255 10.08 -43.38 35.34
C ILE A 255 10.85 -44.71 35.38
N SER A 256 11.85 -44.90 34.51
CA SER A 256 12.64 -46.12 34.50
C SER A 256 13.47 -46.31 35.80
N LYS A 257 14.03 -45.23 36.35
CA LYS A 257 14.71 -45.27 37.67
C LYS A 257 13.75 -45.65 38.79
N LYS A 258 12.52 -45.13 38.77
CA LYS A 258 11.50 -45.45 39.77
C LYS A 258 11.07 -46.90 39.72
N ILE A 259 10.86 -47.44 38.51
CA ILE A 259 10.53 -48.86 38.30
C ILE A 259 11.69 -49.80 38.77
N ILE A 260 12.93 -49.42 38.54
CA ILE A 260 14.09 -50.21 39.01
C ILE A 260 14.21 -50.17 40.52
N LEU A 261 13.95 -49.08 41.19
CA LEU A 261 13.94 -48.94 42.62
C LEU A 261 12.82 -49.77 43.24
N ASP A 262 11.62 -49.74 42.71
CA ASP A 262 10.49 -50.54 43.20
C ASP A 262 10.75 -52.06 43.09
N LYS A 263 11.36 -52.53 42.02
CA LYS A 263 11.75 -53.93 41.86
C LYS A 263 12.81 -54.40 42.90
N LYS A 264 13.69 -53.52 43.36
CA LYS A 264 14.67 -53.84 44.42
C LYS A 264 14.03 -53.95 45.78
N PHE A 265 12.89 -53.35 46.03
CA PHE A 265 12.15 -53.44 47.27
C PHE A 265 11.29 -54.71 47.38
N TYR A 266 10.88 -55.31 46.25
CA TYR A 266 10.06 -56.54 46.23
C TYR A 266 10.88 -57.83 46.24
N ASN A 267 12.21 -57.76 46.12
CA ASN A 267 13.10 -58.93 46.12
C ASN A 267 13.93 -59.07 47.44
N LYS A 268 13.49 -58.42 48.52
CA LYS A 268 13.96 -58.65 49.89
C LYS A 268 12.80 -59.21 50.72
#